data_de07485014029616cb0b7ea099c4ec99
#
_entry.id   de07485014029616cb0b7ea099c4ec99
#
_cell.length_a   1.000
_cell.length_b   1.000
_cell.length_c   1.000
_cell.angle_alpha   90.00
_cell.angle_beta   90.00
_cell.angle_gamma   90.00
#
_symmetry.space_group_name_H-M   'P 1'
#
loop_
_entity.id
_entity.type
_entity.pdbx_description
1 polymer ?
#
loop_
_entity_poly.entity_id
_entity_poly.type
_entity_poly.pdbx_seq_one_letter_code
_entity_poly.pdbx_strand_id
1 'polypeptide(L)'
;MKLSFSDMRKLGVSAFLAAGVPEDAAACVTDALLLAELDGMPSHGFSRIPFYTDQARSGKVNAGARPEITQPAPALIVVDARNGYAFPAIEAGLRLAVPLAGQYGIALLAVRRSHHCGVLGHYAESIARNNLIGLAFSNTPSAMAPWGGNKPSFGTNPLAFGCPCAHCPDGQPIVVDMSLSKVARGKIMNAVQKGESSIPEGWALDAGRSEERR
;
A
#
# COMPACT_ATOMS: atom_id res chain seq x y z
N MET A 1 -17.52 -8.27 18.42
CA MET A 1 -18.60 -7.41 17.89
C MET A 1 -18.50 -7.47 16.37
N LYS A 2 -19.63 -7.70 15.67
CA LYS A 2 -19.65 -7.62 14.20
C LYS A 2 -20.23 -6.25 13.84
N LEU A 3 -19.54 -5.53 12.96
CA LEU A 3 -19.97 -4.22 12.44
C LEU A 3 -20.36 -4.38 10.97
N SER A 4 -21.33 -3.57 10.52
CA SER A 4 -21.62 -3.45 9.10
C SER A 4 -20.49 -2.71 8.38
N PHE A 5 -20.38 -2.91 7.06
CA PHE A 5 -19.44 -2.17 6.22
C PHE A 5 -19.60 -0.64 6.37
N SER A 6 -20.86 -0.18 6.37
CA SER A 6 -21.18 1.24 6.54
C SER A 6 -20.72 1.80 7.89
N ASP A 7 -20.90 1.02 8.98
CA ASP A 7 -20.50 1.47 10.31
C ASP A 7 -18.99 1.47 10.47
N MET A 8 -18.30 0.48 9.91
CA MET A 8 -16.84 0.47 9.87
C MET A 8 -16.31 1.68 9.10
N ARG A 9 -16.89 1.99 7.93
CA ARG A 9 -16.51 3.17 7.16
C ARG A 9 -16.69 4.46 7.94
N LYS A 10 -17.84 4.65 8.59
CA LYS A 10 -18.10 5.82 9.44
C LYS A 10 -17.09 5.93 10.57
N LEU A 11 -16.79 4.82 11.24
CA LEU A 11 -15.80 4.77 12.32
C LEU A 11 -14.41 5.19 11.83
N GLY A 12 -13.95 4.64 10.70
CA GLY A 12 -12.66 4.97 10.12
C GLY A 12 -12.55 6.44 9.73
N VAL A 13 -13.54 6.96 8.99
CA VAL A 13 -13.57 8.38 8.60
C VAL A 13 -13.56 9.27 9.84
N SER A 14 -14.39 8.97 10.86
CA SER A 14 -14.42 9.76 12.10
C SER A 14 -13.08 9.77 12.83
N ALA A 15 -12.36 8.63 12.85
CA ALA A 15 -11.04 8.55 13.47
C ALA A 15 -10.00 9.44 12.77
N PHE A 16 -10.01 9.48 11.43
CA PHE A 16 -9.10 10.34 10.65
C PHE A 16 -9.49 11.83 10.78
N LEU A 17 -10.77 12.17 10.74
CA LEU A 17 -11.23 13.55 11.00
C LEU A 17 -10.79 14.04 12.38
N ALA A 18 -10.93 13.21 13.42
CA ALA A 18 -10.46 13.52 14.77
C ALA A 18 -8.93 13.67 14.88
N ALA A 19 -8.18 13.21 13.89
CA ALA A 19 -6.73 13.39 13.75
C ALA A 19 -6.36 14.59 12.87
N GLY A 20 -7.33 15.42 12.45
CA GLY A 20 -7.12 16.60 11.61
C GLY A 20 -6.92 16.30 10.12
N VAL A 21 -7.28 15.10 9.67
CA VAL A 21 -7.24 14.73 8.24
C VAL A 21 -8.47 15.31 7.55
N PRO A 22 -8.35 16.02 6.42
CA PRO A 22 -9.48 16.48 5.63
C PRO A 22 -10.42 15.36 5.19
N GLU A 23 -11.71 15.65 5.08
CA GLU A 23 -12.77 14.66 4.85
C GLU A 23 -12.53 13.78 3.62
N ASP A 24 -12.14 14.39 2.50
CA ASP A 24 -11.84 13.68 1.26
C ASP A 24 -10.66 12.70 1.40
N ALA A 25 -9.60 13.11 2.07
CA ALA A 25 -8.46 12.25 2.37
C ALA A 25 -8.82 11.17 3.41
N ALA A 26 -9.58 11.52 4.44
CA ALA A 26 -10.07 10.57 5.46
C ALA A 26 -10.93 9.48 4.83
N ALA A 27 -11.84 9.84 3.91
CA ALA A 27 -12.65 8.88 3.17
C ALA A 27 -11.78 7.97 2.30
N CYS A 28 -10.90 8.54 1.49
CA CYS A 28 -10.01 7.79 0.60
C CYS A 28 -9.12 6.78 1.36
N VAL A 29 -8.48 7.21 2.46
CA VAL A 29 -7.66 6.32 3.29
C VAL A 29 -8.51 5.23 3.93
N THR A 30 -9.69 5.59 4.47
CA THR A 30 -10.59 4.63 5.11
C THR A 30 -11.07 3.58 4.12
N ASP A 31 -11.47 3.98 2.91
CA ASP A 31 -11.97 3.06 1.89
C ASP A 31 -10.89 2.05 1.47
N ALA A 32 -9.63 2.48 1.33
CA ALA A 32 -8.52 1.59 1.05
C ALA A 32 -8.23 0.60 2.20
N LEU A 33 -8.28 1.05 3.46
CA LEU A 33 -8.11 0.17 4.62
C LEU A 33 -9.26 -0.82 4.77
N LEU A 34 -10.48 -0.38 4.46
CA LEU A 34 -11.67 -1.22 4.51
C LEU A 34 -11.64 -2.30 3.42
N LEU A 35 -11.18 -1.97 2.22
CA LEU A 35 -10.96 -2.95 1.15
C LEU A 35 -9.96 -4.02 1.57
N ALA A 36 -8.84 -3.63 2.18
CA ALA A 36 -7.86 -4.58 2.72
C ALA A 36 -8.43 -5.49 3.82
N GLU A 37 -9.36 -4.97 4.64
CA GLU A 37 -10.05 -5.77 5.66
C GLU A 37 -10.97 -6.81 5.03
N LEU A 38 -11.71 -6.44 3.98
CA LEU A 38 -12.59 -7.33 3.23
C LEU A 38 -11.82 -8.46 2.54
N ASP A 39 -10.62 -8.18 2.05
CA ASP A 39 -9.74 -9.16 1.42
C ASP A 39 -9.00 -10.05 2.45
N GLY A 40 -9.33 -9.93 3.75
CA GLY A 40 -8.71 -10.73 4.80
C GLY A 40 -7.26 -10.34 5.09
N MET A 41 -6.88 -9.10 4.81
CA MET A 41 -5.55 -8.55 5.06
C MET A 41 -5.55 -7.52 6.22
N PRO A 42 -5.88 -7.92 7.47
CA PRO A 42 -6.04 -6.98 8.59
C PRO A 42 -4.74 -6.22 8.92
N SER A 43 -3.57 -6.75 8.56
CA SER A 43 -2.29 -6.05 8.71
C SER A 43 -2.16 -4.79 7.84
N HIS A 44 -2.99 -4.65 6.81
CA HIS A 44 -3.10 -3.49 5.92
C HIS A 44 -4.47 -2.81 6.01
N GLY A 45 -5.36 -3.34 6.85
CA GLY A 45 -6.72 -2.88 7.11
C GLY A 45 -6.81 -1.96 8.32
N PHE A 46 -7.90 -2.08 9.07
CA PHE A 46 -8.26 -1.19 10.19
C PHE A 46 -7.27 -1.20 11.35
N SER A 47 -6.46 -2.25 11.49
CA SER A 47 -5.35 -2.24 12.45
C SER A 47 -4.35 -1.10 12.22
N ARG A 48 -4.37 -0.48 11.04
CA ARG A 48 -3.51 0.67 10.70
C ARG A 48 -4.06 2.02 11.17
N ILE A 49 -5.32 2.13 11.49
CA ILE A 49 -5.94 3.42 11.87
C ILE A 49 -5.20 4.10 13.02
N PRO A 50 -4.93 3.43 14.16
CA PRO A 50 -4.22 4.08 15.26
C PRO A 50 -2.85 4.63 14.83
N PHE A 51 -2.09 3.80 14.12
CA PHE A 51 -0.75 4.18 13.66
C PHE A 51 -0.78 5.35 12.66
N TYR A 52 -1.72 5.37 11.73
CA TYR A 52 -1.85 6.44 10.73
C TYR A 52 -2.33 7.75 11.35
N THR A 53 -3.28 7.68 12.27
CA THR A 53 -3.78 8.86 12.97
C THR A 53 -2.72 9.47 13.89
N ASP A 54 -1.91 8.65 14.57
CA ASP A 54 -0.81 9.13 15.39
C ASP A 54 0.29 9.80 14.55
N GLN A 55 0.55 9.28 13.35
CA GLN A 55 1.50 9.92 12.44
C GLN A 55 0.97 11.26 11.88
N ALA A 56 -0.33 11.40 11.68
CA ALA A 56 -0.95 12.68 11.34
C ALA A 56 -0.83 13.67 12.50
N ARG A 57 -1.19 13.27 13.71
CA ARG A 57 -1.09 14.11 14.92
C ARG A 57 0.33 14.55 15.25
N SER A 58 1.31 13.67 15.05
CA SER A 58 2.73 13.97 15.26
C SER A 58 3.38 14.81 14.16
N GLY A 59 2.67 15.08 13.08
CA GLY A 59 3.21 15.80 11.92
C GLY A 59 4.16 14.98 11.03
N LYS A 60 4.34 13.68 11.31
CA LYS A 60 5.12 12.80 10.45
C LYS A 60 4.46 12.61 9.09
N VAL A 61 3.13 12.61 9.06
CA VAL A 61 2.33 12.70 7.85
C VAL A 61 1.67 14.08 7.82
N ASN A 62 1.84 14.78 6.72
CA ASN A 62 1.13 16.04 6.49
C ASN A 62 -0.33 15.74 6.15
N ALA A 63 -1.19 15.74 7.19
CA ALA A 63 -2.60 15.39 7.07
C ALA A 63 -3.34 16.28 6.05
N GLY A 64 -3.00 17.56 5.98
CA GLY A 64 -3.62 18.54 5.06
C GLY A 64 -2.99 18.60 3.67
N ALA A 65 -2.04 17.72 3.35
CA ALA A 65 -1.36 17.75 2.06
C ALA A 65 -2.34 17.59 0.89
N ARG A 66 -2.18 18.43 -0.11
CA ARG A 66 -2.82 18.29 -1.41
C ARG A 66 -1.77 17.80 -2.41
N PRO A 67 -1.96 16.69 -3.11
CA PRO A 67 -1.01 16.19 -4.08
C PRO A 67 -0.82 17.21 -5.23
N GLU A 68 0.43 17.42 -5.61
CA GLU A 68 0.78 18.22 -6.79
C GLU A 68 1.09 17.30 -7.96
N ILE A 69 0.44 17.54 -9.10
CA ILE A 69 0.57 16.70 -10.29
C ILE A 69 1.29 17.47 -11.38
N THR A 70 2.27 16.83 -12.00
CA THR A 70 2.95 17.31 -13.20
C THR A 70 2.96 16.24 -14.26
N GLN A 71 2.99 16.65 -15.53
CA GLN A 71 3.07 15.77 -16.69
C GLN A 71 4.30 16.16 -17.53
N PRO A 72 5.51 15.70 -17.16
CA PRO A 72 6.74 16.10 -17.84
C PRO A 72 6.92 15.48 -19.23
N ALA A 73 6.13 14.45 -19.57
CA ALA A 73 6.06 13.86 -20.90
C ALA A 73 4.65 13.35 -21.19
N PRO A 74 4.26 13.10 -22.47
CA PRO A 74 2.89 12.79 -22.85
C PRO A 74 2.26 11.62 -22.08
N ALA A 75 3.03 10.56 -21.79
CA ALA A 75 2.57 9.37 -21.08
C ALA A 75 3.19 9.24 -19.67
N LEU A 76 3.72 10.30 -19.09
CA LEU A 76 4.36 10.32 -17.77
C LEU A 76 3.65 11.29 -16.84
N ILE A 77 3.07 10.76 -15.77
CA ILE A 77 2.49 11.52 -14.67
C ILE A 77 3.40 11.41 -13.45
N VAL A 78 3.72 12.52 -12.83
CA VAL A 78 4.45 12.59 -11.56
C VAL A 78 3.56 13.27 -10.54
N VAL A 79 3.33 12.58 -9.41
CA VAL A 79 2.54 13.09 -8.29
C VAL A 79 3.44 13.26 -7.09
N ASP A 80 3.50 14.45 -6.57
CA ASP A 80 4.14 14.78 -5.31
C ASP A 80 3.09 14.79 -4.21
N ALA A 81 3.14 13.82 -3.32
CA ALA A 81 2.19 13.69 -2.21
C ALA A 81 2.47 14.69 -1.07
N ARG A 82 3.56 15.48 -1.12
CA ARG A 82 3.94 16.51 -0.13
C ARG A 82 3.99 16.00 1.30
N ASN A 83 4.49 14.77 1.47
CA ASN A 83 4.54 14.02 2.72
C ASN A 83 3.15 13.66 3.28
N GLY A 84 2.11 13.68 2.46
CA GLY A 84 0.76 13.26 2.80
C GLY A 84 0.54 11.76 2.63
N TYR A 85 -0.70 11.33 2.81
CA TYR A 85 -1.11 9.95 2.55
C TYR A 85 -0.94 9.59 1.06
N ALA A 86 -0.48 8.36 0.80
CA ALA A 86 -0.26 7.88 -0.57
C ALA A 86 -1.57 7.67 -1.34
N PHE A 87 -2.63 7.25 -0.66
CA PHE A 87 -3.90 6.86 -1.29
C PHE A 87 -4.50 7.98 -2.15
N PRO A 88 -4.73 9.22 -1.66
CA PRO A 88 -5.24 10.30 -2.49
C PRO A 88 -4.30 10.66 -3.65
N ALA A 89 -2.98 10.56 -3.44
CA ALA A 89 -1.99 10.87 -4.46
C ALA A 89 -2.00 9.85 -5.59
N ILE A 90 -2.07 8.56 -5.26
CA ILE A 90 -2.13 7.48 -6.25
C ILE A 90 -3.44 7.55 -7.03
N GLU A 91 -4.58 7.72 -6.35
CA GLU A 91 -5.88 7.87 -7.03
C GLU A 91 -5.90 9.05 -8.01
N ALA A 92 -5.38 10.20 -7.57
CA ALA A 92 -5.28 11.38 -8.43
C ALA A 92 -4.41 11.11 -9.66
N GLY A 93 -3.29 10.39 -9.49
CA GLY A 93 -2.41 10.00 -10.58
C GLY A 93 -3.03 8.98 -11.52
N LEU A 94 -3.70 7.96 -11.00
CA LEU A 94 -4.34 6.91 -11.82
C LEU A 94 -5.48 7.47 -12.67
N ARG A 95 -6.25 8.43 -12.16
CA ARG A 95 -7.30 9.11 -12.95
C ARG A 95 -6.77 9.73 -14.25
N LEU A 96 -5.49 10.14 -14.27
CA LEU A 96 -4.84 10.69 -15.46
C LEU A 96 -4.06 9.62 -16.24
N ALA A 97 -3.33 8.74 -15.55
CA ALA A 97 -2.47 7.76 -16.20
C ALA A 97 -3.26 6.68 -16.97
N VAL A 98 -4.42 6.23 -16.47
CA VAL A 98 -5.24 5.20 -17.12
C VAL A 98 -5.72 5.63 -18.51
N PRO A 99 -6.33 6.81 -18.71
CA PRO A 99 -6.69 7.27 -20.05
C PRO A 99 -5.48 7.44 -20.98
N LEU A 100 -4.35 7.95 -20.45
CA LEU A 100 -3.12 8.12 -21.23
C LEU A 100 -2.56 6.76 -21.71
N ALA A 101 -2.64 5.72 -20.89
CA ALA A 101 -2.24 4.37 -21.31
C ALA A 101 -3.09 3.86 -22.48
N GLY A 102 -4.39 4.14 -22.48
CA GLY A 102 -5.26 3.84 -23.62
C GLY A 102 -4.90 4.62 -24.90
N GLN A 103 -4.49 5.89 -24.72
CA GLN A 103 -4.13 6.76 -25.83
C GLN A 103 -2.76 6.44 -26.44
N TYR A 104 -1.75 6.19 -25.59
CA TYR A 104 -0.34 6.05 -26.00
C TYR A 104 0.15 4.59 -25.98
N GLY A 105 -0.68 3.62 -25.59
CA GLY A 105 -0.31 2.22 -25.45
C GLY A 105 0.41 1.90 -24.13
N ILE A 106 0.95 2.89 -23.44
CA ILE A 106 1.62 2.78 -22.15
C ILE A 106 1.54 4.13 -21.42
N ALA A 107 1.49 4.10 -20.09
CA ALA A 107 1.71 5.28 -19.26
C ALA A 107 2.50 4.91 -18.00
N LEU A 108 3.25 5.85 -17.48
CA LEU A 108 3.98 5.74 -16.23
C LEU A 108 3.41 6.74 -15.20
N LEU A 109 3.08 6.25 -14.02
CA LEU A 109 2.75 7.05 -12.84
C LEU A 109 3.87 6.92 -11.81
N ALA A 110 4.53 8.01 -11.48
CA ALA A 110 5.48 8.08 -10.38
C ALA A 110 4.89 8.89 -9.22
N VAL A 111 4.88 8.32 -8.01
CA VAL A 111 4.44 9.01 -6.78
C VAL A 111 5.64 9.16 -5.85
N ARG A 112 5.86 10.36 -5.36
CA ARG A 112 6.97 10.66 -4.46
C ARG A 112 6.52 11.38 -3.20
N ARG A 113 7.37 11.36 -2.17
CA ARG A 113 7.13 12.00 -0.86
C ARG A 113 5.78 11.61 -0.28
N SER A 114 5.46 10.31 -0.36
CA SER A 114 4.20 9.76 0.12
C SER A 114 4.42 8.89 1.37
N HIS A 115 3.36 8.76 2.13
CA HIS A 115 3.25 7.76 3.20
C HIS A 115 3.02 6.36 2.62
N HIS A 116 2.80 5.37 3.50
CA HIS A 116 2.47 3.99 3.13
C HIS A 116 1.24 3.91 2.21
N CYS A 117 1.30 3.06 1.19
CA CYS A 117 0.31 2.98 0.13
C CYS A 117 -0.70 1.81 0.29
N GLY A 118 -0.68 1.09 1.41
CA GLY A 118 -1.59 -0.03 1.64
C GLY A 118 -1.24 -1.28 0.82
N VAL A 119 -2.25 -1.93 0.28
CA VAL A 119 -2.15 -3.13 -0.56
C VAL A 119 -1.88 -2.71 -2.00
N LEU A 120 -0.73 -3.11 -2.53
CA LEU A 120 -0.29 -2.69 -3.86
C LEU A 120 -1.15 -3.33 -4.97
N GLY A 121 -1.63 -4.55 -4.71
CA GLY A 121 -2.52 -5.28 -5.60
C GLY A 121 -3.81 -4.55 -5.96
N HIS A 122 -4.37 -3.73 -5.05
CA HIS A 122 -5.58 -2.96 -5.32
C HIS A 122 -5.39 -1.95 -6.47
N TYR A 123 -4.21 -1.37 -6.61
CA TYR A 123 -3.92 -0.47 -7.73
C TYR A 123 -3.75 -1.23 -9.04
N ALA A 124 -3.07 -2.38 -9.01
CA ALA A 124 -2.93 -3.25 -10.17
C ALA A 124 -4.30 -3.78 -10.63
N GLU A 125 -5.17 -4.16 -9.69
CA GLU A 125 -6.55 -4.55 -9.95
C GLU A 125 -7.36 -3.42 -10.57
N SER A 126 -7.27 -2.21 -10.01
CA SER A 126 -7.95 -1.03 -10.54
C SER A 126 -7.55 -0.74 -11.98
N ILE A 127 -6.27 -0.87 -12.32
CA ILE A 127 -5.77 -0.74 -13.69
C ILE A 127 -6.35 -1.85 -14.58
N ALA A 128 -6.34 -3.10 -14.12
CA ALA A 128 -6.83 -4.24 -14.87
C ALA A 128 -8.34 -4.18 -15.15
N ARG A 129 -9.13 -3.63 -14.22
CA ARG A 129 -10.57 -3.36 -14.42
C ARG A 129 -10.85 -2.32 -15.51
N ASN A 130 -9.84 -1.55 -15.90
CA ASN A 130 -9.90 -0.63 -17.05
C ASN A 130 -9.33 -1.25 -18.34
N ASN A 131 -9.30 -2.59 -18.44
CA ASN A 131 -8.79 -3.34 -19.60
C ASN A 131 -7.32 -3.05 -19.94
N LEU A 132 -6.50 -2.76 -18.94
CA LEU A 132 -5.07 -2.50 -19.07
C LEU A 132 -4.28 -3.53 -18.27
N ILE A 133 -3.02 -3.76 -18.64
CA ILE A 133 -2.07 -4.47 -17.78
C ILE A 133 -1.47 -3.47 -16.81
N GLY A 134 -1.56 -3.77 -15.51
CA GLY A 134 -0.99 -2.95 -14.44
C GLY A 134 0.24 -3.60 -13.83
N LEU A 135 1.32 -2.81 -13.70
CA LEU A 135 2.48 -3.14 -12.89
C LEU A 135 2.66 -2.05 -11.84
N ALA A 136 2.77 -2.43 -10.59
CA ALA A 136 2.96 -1.49 -9.49
C ALA A 136 4.14 -1.93 -8.63
N PHE A 137 4.92 -0.95 -8.18
CA PHE A 137 6.11 -1.15 -7.36
C PHE A 137 6.11 -0.15 -6.21
N SER A 138 6.61 -0.56 -5.06
CA SER A 138 6.77 0.34 -3.93
C SER A 138 8.10 0.12 -3.23
N ASN A 139 8.73 1.21 -2.79
CA ASN A 139 9.88 1.17 -1.91
C ASN A 139 9.43 1.16 -0.46
N THR A 140 10.13 0.40 0.38
CA THR A 140 9.88 0.36 1.82
C THR A 140 11.18 0.64 2.59
N PRO A 141 11.08 1.06 3.86
CA PRO A 141 12.28 1.22 4.70
C PRO A 141 13.09 -0.07 4.80
N SER A 142 14.40 0.07 5.03
CA SER A 142 15.32 -1.05 5.20
C SER A 142 14.82 -2.04 6.24
N ALA A 143 14.66 -3.30 5.84
CA ALA A 143 14.13 -4.38 6.67
C ALA A 143 14.81 -5.74 6.39
N MET A 144 15.51 -5.87 5.26
CA MET A 144 16.16 -7.10 4.84
C MET A 144 17.66 -6.90 4.65
N ALA A 145 18.44 -7.88 5.06
CA ALA A 145 19.85 -7.95 4.72
C ALA A 145 20.06 -8.42 3.26
N PRO A 146 21.11 -7.99 2.56
CA PRO A 146 21.51 -8.61 1.31
C PRO A 146 21.94 -10.06 1.54
N TRP A 147 21.99 -10.84 0.48
CA TRP A 147 22.48 -12.21 0.55
C TRP A 147 23.91 -12.26 1.16
N GLY A 148 24.11 -13.13 2.15
CA GLY A 148 25.38 -13.22 2.90
C GLY A 148 25.64 -12.06 3.86
N GLY A 149 24.74 -11.10 3.99
CA GLY A 149 24.84 -9.97 4.91
C GLY A 149 23.97 -10.14 6.17
N ASN A 150 24.25 -9.32 7.20
CA ASN A 150 23.51 -9.33 8.47
C ASN A 150 22.91 -7.96 8.84
N LYS A 151 23.12 -6.94 8.01
CA LYS A 151 22.58 -5.60 8.25
C LYS A 151 21.41 -5.30 7.31
N PRO A 152 20.29 -4.76 7.79
CA PRO A 152 19.17 -4.38 6.94
C PRO A 152 19.59 -3.26 5.98
N SER A 153 19.53 -3.52 4.67
CA SER A 153 19.90 -2.57 3.61
C SER A 153 18.78 -2.41 2.58
N PHE A 154 17.96 -3.44 2.37
CA PHE A 154 16.85 -3.42 1.43
C PHE A 154 15.50 -3.38 2.15
N GLY A 155 14.52 -2.72 1.52
CA GLY A 155 13.13 -2.85 1.89
C GLY A 155 12.52 -4.16 1.38
N THR A 156 11.32 -4.48 1.84
CA THR A 156 10.52 -5.61 1.34
C THR A 156 9.98 -5.37 -0.08
N ASN A 157 10.01 -4.14 -0.52
CA ASN A 157 9.77 -3.63 -1.88
C ASN A 157 8.75 -4.45 -2.69
N PRO A 158 7.46 -4.39 -2.34
CA PRO A 158 6.46 -5.21 -2.99
C PRO A 158 6.32 -4.87 -4.47
N LEU A 159 5.90 -5.89 -5.22
CA LEU A 159 5.54 -5.81 -6.63
C LEU A 159 4.12 -6.34 -6.79
N ALA A 160 3.29 -5.64 -7.55
CA ALA A 160 2.00 -6.15 -7.97
C ALA A 160 1.85 -6.13 -9.49
N PHE A 161 1.13 -7.14 -9.98
CA PHE A 161 0.73 -7.30 -11.37
C PHE A 161 -0.78 -7.49 -11.43
N GLY A 162 -1.42 -6.87 -12.41
CA GLY A 162 -2.84 -7.07 -12.69
C GLY A 162 -3.08 -7.13 -14.19
N CYS A 163 -3.93 -8.05 -14.64
CA CYS A 163 -4.35 -8.09 -16.03
C CYS A 163 -5.83 -8.46 -16.14
N PRO A 164 -6.54 -7.96 -17.18
CA PRO A 164 -7.89 -8.40 -17.49
C PRO A 164 -7.95 -9.91 -17.74
N CYS A 165 -9.06 -10.54 -17.38
CA CYS A 165 -9.27 -11.96 -17.64
C CYS A 165 -10.68 -12.19 -18.21
N ALA A 166 -10.77 -12.39 -19.51
CA ALA A 166 -12.05 -12.62 -20.19
C ALA A 166 -12.72 -13.94 -19.81
N HIS A 167 -11.95 -14.92 -19.31
CA HIS A 167 -12.42 -16.26 -18.97
C HIS A 167 -12.48 -16.54 -17.47
N CYS A 168 -12.12 -15.56 -16.64
CA CYS A 168 -12.24 -15.70 -15.20
C CYS A 168 -13.68 -15.56 -14.73
N PRO A 169 -14.09 -16.26 -13.65
CA PRO A 169 -15.41 -16.09 -13.06
C PRO A 169 -15.71 -14.62 -12.78
N ASP A 170 -16.94 -14.20 -13.10
CA ASP A 170 -17.43 -12.83 -12.85
C ASP A 170 -16.58 -11.71 -13.47
N GLY A 171 -15.74 -12.03 -14.50
CA GLY A 171 -14.87 -11.05 -15.14
C GLY A 171 -13.80 -10.45 -14.24
N GLN A 172 -13.47 -11.13 -13.13
CA GLN A 172 -12.45 -10.66 -12.20
C GLN A 172 -11.07 -10.68 -12.86
N PRO A 173 -10.26 -9.63 -12.68
CA PRO A 173 -8.88 -9.62 -13.18
C PRO A 173 -8.00 -10.64 -12.44
N ILE A 174 -6.93 -11.08 -13.09
CA ILE A 174 -5.86 -11.81 -12.44
C ILE A 174 -4.99 -10.78 -11.73
N VAL A 175 -4.78 -10.96 -10.42
CA VAL A 175 -3.93 -10.08 -9.61
C VAL A 175 -2.90 -10.91 -8.85
N VAL A 176 -1.65 -10.47 -8.90
CA VAL A 176 -0.54 -10.98 -8.09
C VAL A 176 0.02 -9.82 -7.30
N ASP A 177 0.09 -9.95 -5.98
CA ASP A 177 0.72 -8.97 -5.08
C ASP A 177 1.65 -9.72 -4.14
N MET A 178 2.92 -9.38 -4.18
CA MET A 178 3.94 -10.05 -3.38
C MET A 178 5.00 -9.09 -2.86
N SER A 179 5.44 -9.29 -1.63
CA SER A 179 6.70 -8.71 -1.17
C SER A 179 7.87 -9.50 -1.75
N LEU A 180 9.03 -8.86 -1.94
CA LEU A 180 10.25 -9.54 -2.36
C LEU A 180 10.97 -10.24 -1.20
N SER A 181 10.42 -10.17 0.01
CA SER A 181 10.88 -10.89 1.20
C SER A 181 10.16 -12.23 1.35
N LYS A 182 10.79 -13.18 2.04
CA LYS A 182 10.16 -14.47 2.38
C LYS A 182 8.86 -14.29 3.15
N VAL A 183 8.77 -13.24 3.96
CA VAL A 183 7.58 -12.91 4.75
C VAL A 183 7.41 -11.40 4.87
N ALA A 184 6.17 -10.93 4.84
CA ALA A 184 5.87 -9.53 5.10
C ALA A 184 6.17 -9.17 6.56
N ARG A 185 6.83 -8.03 6.80
CA ARG A 185 7.14 -7.53 8.16
C ARG A 185 5.91 -7.48 9.07
N GLY A 186 4.73 -7.22 8.53
CA GLY A 186 3.48 -7.21 9.28
C GLY A 186 3.16 -8.54 9.96
N LYS A 187 3.53 -9.68 9.37
CA LYS A 187 3.35 -11.01 10.01
C LYS A 187 4.23 -11.17 11.24
N ILE A 188 5.48 -10.71 11.17
CA ILE A 188 6.42 -10.72 12.32
C ILE A 188 5.88 -9.82 13.44
N MET A 189 5.42 -8.60 13.10
CA MET A 189 4.85 -7.68 14.08
C MET A 189 3.57 -8.24 14.73
N ASN A 190 2.73 -8.93 13.99
CA ASN A 190 1.54 -9.59 14.52
C ASN A 190 1.91 -10.74 15.48
N ALA A 191 2.94 -11.52 15.18
CA ALA A 191 3.44 -12.57 16.08
C ALA A 191 3.91 -11.94 17.42
N VAL A 192 4.67 -10.85 17.35
CA VAL A 192 5.09 -10.09 18.55
C VAL A 192 3.89 -9.58 19.34
N GLN A 193 2.89 -8.98 18.68
CA GLN A 193 1.69 -8.46 19.35
C GLN A 193 0.86 -9.56 20.02
N LYS A 194 0.86 -10.77 19.45
CA LYS A 194 0.19 -11.94 20.02
C LYS A 194 0.99 -12.60 21.14
N GLY A 195 2.21 -12.14 21.43
CA GLY A 195 3.09 -12.71 22.45
C GLY A 195 3.64 -14.08 22.08
N GLU A 196 3.75 -14.40 20.77
CA GLU A 196 4.36 -15.64 20.30
C GLU A 196 5.83 -15.67 20.70
N SER A 197 6.27 -16.77 21.32
CA SER A 197 7.65 -16.93 21.83
C SER A 197 8.68 -17.18 20.74
N SER A 198 8.25 -17.55 19.54
CA SER A 198 9.09 -17.82 18.37
C SER A 198 8.35 -17.54 17.07
N ILE A 199 9.10 -17.32 16.00
CA ILE A 199 8.61 -17.21 14.63
C ILE A 199 9.20 -18.36 13.79
N PRO A 200 8.56 -18.72 12.67
CA PRO A 200 9.08 -19.76 11.77
C PRO A 200 10.50 -19.44 11.28
N GLU A 201 11.29 -20.48 11.07
CA GLU A 201 12.66 -20.36 10.57
C GLU A 201 12.71 -19.65 9.21
N GLY A 202 13.68 -18.75 9.06
CA GLY A 202 13.90 -17.95 7.85
C GLY A 202 12.99 -16.73 7.73
N TRP A 203 12.19 -16.39 8.76
CA TRP A 203 11.40 -15.15 8.78
C TRP A 203 12.24 -13.93 9.19
N ALA A 204 13.27 -14.13 10.00
CA ALA A 204 14.19 -13.08 10.43
C ALA A 204 15.57 -13.67 10.73
N LEU A 205 16.57 -12.80 10.76
CA LEU A 205 17.88 -13.11 11.29
C LEU A 205 17.88 -12.90 12.80
N ASP A 206 18.58 -13.74 13.55
CA ASP A 206 18.84 -13.48 14.95
C ASP A 206 20.01 -12.49 15.14
N ALA A 207 20.09 -11.87 16.32
CA ALA A 207 21.07 -10.80 16.61
C ALA A 207 22.54 -11.24 16.52
N GLY A 208 22.81 -12.54 16.52
CA GLY A 208 24.18 -13.10 16.48
C GLY A 208 24.60 -13.71 15.17
N ARG A 209 23.74 -13.68 14.14
CA ARG A 209 23.99 -14.45 12.91
C ARG A 209 24.35 -13.58 11.72
N SER A 210 25.40 -14.04 11.03
CA SER A 210 25.83 -13.48 9.75
C SER A 210 25.15 -14.13 8.54
N GLU A 211 24.41 -15.23 8.71
CA GLU A 211 23.79 -15.97 7.61
C GLU A 211 22.32 -16.31 7.92
N GLU A 212 21.47 -16.17 6.90
CA GLU A 212 20.11 -16.67 6.93
C GLU A 212 20.12 -18.20 6.93
N ARG A 213 19.56 -18.85 7.95
CA ARG A 213 19.34 -20.29 7.89
C ARG A 213 18.20 -20.60 6.93
N ARG A 214 18.52 -21.39 5.95
CA ARG A 214 17.59 -21.94 4.95
C ARG A 214 16.63 -22.95 5.55
#